data_901f71149fec1a6bd4442142ed757f2f
#
_entry.id   901f71149fec1a6bd4442142ed757f2f
#
_cell.length_a   1.000
_cell.length_b   1.000
_cell.length_c   1.000
_cell.angle_alpha   90.00
_cell.angle_beta   90.00
_cell.angle_gamma   90.00
#
_symmetry.space_group_name_H-M   'P 1'
#
loop_
_entity.id
_entity.type
_entity.pdbx_description
1 polymer ?
#
loop_
_entity_poly.entity_id
_entity_poly.type
_entity_poly.pdbx_seq_one_letter_code
_entity_poly.pdbx_strand_id
1 'polypeptide(L)'
;ILGVVPKTYIPNYKEFQEQRWFTSATELRDKTVSIGDRTYPLGSHLLFTAGQVKVGIEICEDLWVPVPPSSLLAMEGANILVNISASNELIGKHHYLRSLICQQSARCMAGYVYASAGFGESSTDLVFAGNGIIAENGTLLEESPRFTMQEQLVISEIDIENLQSDRQINTSFMHGASTLLGGETITIPFALSENSGQPVLTRSVDPHPFTPSGDALKERCEEIFQIQVAGLAKRIVHTHSRTAVVGISGGLDSTLALLVTVMTFDALNIPRNQILGITMPGFGTTDRTYTNACDLI
;
A
#
# COMPACT_ATOMS: atom_id res chain seq x y z
N ILE A 1 -30.50 6.23 -4.64
CA ILE A 1 -29.53 5.89 -5.69
C ILE A 1 -28.85 7.18 -6.13
N LEU A 2 -27.52 7.17 -6.22
CA LEU A 2 -26.73 8.34 -6.66
C LEU A 2 -26.24 8.17 -8.09
N GLY A 3 -25.89 6.94 -8.49
CA GLY A 3 -25.43 6.58 -9.81
C GLY A 3 -25.38 5.05 -9.95
N VAL A 4 -25.10 4.58 -11.14
CA VAL A 4 -24.98 3.15 -11.46
C VAL A 4 -23.61 2.89 -12.09
N VAL A 5 -22.81 2.03 -11.46
CA VAL A 5 -21.51 1.61 -11.96
C VAL A 5 -21.65 0.21 -12.59
N PRO A 6 -21.50 0.09 -13.90
CA PRO A 6 -21.52 -1.20 -14.57
C PRO A 6 -20.17 -1.90 -14.47
N LYS A 7 -20.18 -3.23 -14.45
CA LYS A 7 -18.97 -4.06 -14.51
C LYS A 7 -18.29 -3.91 -15.87
N THR A 8 -16.97 -3.65 -15.86
CA THR A 8 -16.19 -3.41 -17.07
C THR A 8 -15.75 -4.72 -17.72
N TYR A 9 -15.22 -5.65 -16.94
CA TYR A 9 -14.71 -6.92 -17.43
C TYR A 9 -15.63 -8.07 -17.01
N ILE A 10 -16.25 -8.72 -17.98
CA ILE A 10 -17.18 -9.82 -17.76
C ILE A 10 -16.43 -11.14 -17.90
N PRO A 11 -16.25 -11.95 -16.83
CA PRO A 11 -15.55 -13.22 -16.91
C PRO A 11 -16.36 -14.23 -17.74
N ASN A 12 -15.68 -14.88 -18.69
CA ASN A 12 -16.27 -15.89 -19.55
C ASN A 12 -15.24 -16.99 -19.84
N TYR A 13 -14.72 -17.60 -18.80
CA TYR A 13 -13.73 -18.67 -18.84
C TYR A 13 -13.92 -19.63 -17.68
N LYS A 14 -13.47 -20.89 -17.83
CA LYS A 14 -13.63 -21.98 -16.85
C LYS A 14 -15.09 -22.12 -16.41
N GLU A 15 -15.37 -21.96 -15.11
CA GLU A 15 -16.70 -22.01 -14.50
C GLU A 15 -17.56 -20.78 -14.78
N PHE A 16 -16.99 -19.67 -15.23
CA PHE A 16 -17.73 -18.43 -15.48
C PHE A 16 -18.26 -18.36 -16.91
N GLN A 17 -19.55 -18.03 -17.04
CA GLN A 17 -20.27 -17.89 -18.32
C GLN A 17 -21.10 -16.60 -18.32
N GLU A 18 -20.60 -15.53 -17.70
CA GLU A 18 -21.38 -14.31 -17.48
C GLU A 18 -21.74 -13.57 -18.77
N GLN A 19 -20.94 -13.69 -19.85
CA GLN A 19 -21.26 -13.06 -21.14
C GLN A 19 -22.56 -13.59 -21.80
N ARG A 20 -23.12 -14.70 -21.31
CA ARG A 20 -24.45 -15.15 -21.74
C ARG A 20 -25.58 -14.22 -21.28
N TRP A 21 -25.35 -13.49 -20.19
CA TRP A 21 -26.39 -12.75 -19.50
C TRP A 21 -26.09 -11.26 -19.37
N PHE A 22 -24.81 -10.88 -19.43
CA PHE A 22 -24.35 -9.52 -19.15
C PHE A 22 -23.48 -8.97 -20.26
N THR A 23 -23.53 -7.65 -20.42
CA THR A 23 -22.74 -6.89 -21.39
C THR A 23 -21.71 -6.03 -20.63
N SER A 24 -20.52 -5.90 -21.20
CA SER A 24 -19.44 -5.07 -20.64
C SER A 24 -19.81 -3.59 -20.62
N ALA A 25 -19.33 -2.88 -19.60
CA ALA A 25 -19.41 -1.41 -19.56
C ALA A 25 -18.77 -0.74 -20.79
N THR A 26 -17.79 -1.38 -21.43
CA THR A 26 -17.14 -0.87 -22.64
C THR A 26 -18.06 -0.79 -23.86
N GLU A 27 -19.16 -1.52 -23.84
CA GLU A 27 -20.16 -1.54 -24.94
C GLU A 27 -21.31 -0.56 -24.69
N LEU A 28 -21.38 0.06 -23.49
CA LEU A 28 -22.43 1.01 -23.16
C LEU A 28 -22.28 2.30 -23.96
N ARG A 29 -23.40 2.72 -24.54
CA ARG A 29 -23.51 3.99 -25.28
C ARG A 29 -24.16 5.08 -24.43
N ASP A 30 -25.08 4.69 -23.56
CA ASP A 30 -25.84 5.60 -22.73
C ASP A 30 -25.03 5.98 -21.47
N LYS A 31 -25.06 7.24 -21.11
CA LYS A 31 -24.43 7.78 -19.90
C LYS A 31 -25.41 7.91 -18.73
N THR A 32 -26.65 7.49 -18.93
CA THR A 32 -27.69 7.55 -17.90
C THR A 32 -28.60 6.34 -17.99
N VAL A 33 -29.24 6.02 -16.86
CA VAL A 33 -30.26 4.96 -16.76
C VAL A 33 -31.45 5.46 -15.98
N SER A 34 -32.66 5.13 -16.45
CA SER A 34 -33.91 5.40 -15.74
C SER A 34 -34.30 4.25 -14.84
N ILE A 35 -34.54 4.53 -13.56
CA ILE A 35 -34.98 3.54 -12.57
C ILE A 35 -36.23 4.15 -11.90
N GLY A 36 -37.41 3.55 -12.17
CA GLY A 36 -38.66 4.15 -11.83
C GLY A 36 -38.85 5.50 -12.54
N ASP A 37 -39.21 6.52 -11.82
CA ASP A 37 -39.46 7.88 -12.35
C ASP A 37 -38.20 8.78 -12.33
N ARG A 38 -37.03 8.22 -12.05
CA ARG A 38 -35.79 8.99 -11.91
C ARG A 38 -34.72 8.49 -12.86
N THR A 39 -33.90 9.43 -13.36
CA THR A 39 -32.74 9.17 -14.22
C THR A 39 -31.45 9.38 -13.42
N TYR A 40 -30.52 8.44 -13.54
CA TYR A 40 -29.27 8.41 -12.81
C TYR A 40 -28.07 8.33 -13.75
N PRO A 41 -26.90 8.89 -13.40
CA PRO A 41 -25.65 8.68 -14.12
C PRO A 41 -25.31 7.19 -14.21
N LEU A 42 -24.84 6.77 -15.37
CA LEU A 42 -24.39 5.40 -15.67
C LEU A 42 -23.01 5.44 -16.29
N GLY A 43 -22.03 4.77 -15.69
CA GLY A 43 -20.68 4.69 -16.25
C GLY A 43 -19.66 4.12 -15.30
N SER A 44 -18.53 3.66 -15.85
CA SER A 44 -17.40 3.14 -15.06
C SER A 44 -16.48 4.24 -14.48
N HIS A 45 -16.64 5.49 -14.96
CA HIS A 45 -15.87 6.64 -14.51
C HIS A 45 -16.72 7.59 -13.63
N LEU A 46 -17.38 7.01 -12.62
CA LEU A 46 -18.14 7.76 -11.62
C LEU A 46 -17.31 7.94 -10.36
N LEU A 47 -17.14 9.18 -9.90
CA LEU A 47 -16.55 9.52 -8.62
C LEU A 47 -17.61 10.07 -7.66
N PHE A 48 -17.81 9.37 -6.56
CA PHE A 48 -18.72 9.81 -5.49
C PHE A 48 -17.92 10.64 -4.48
N THR A 49 -18.33 11.87 -4.22
CA THR A 49 -17.51 12.83 -3.47
C THR A 49 -18.21 13.38 -2.24
N ALA A 50 -17.48 13.40 -1.10
CA ALA A 50 -17.92 14.05 0.13
C ALA A 50 -16.71 14.73 0.81
N GLY A 51 -16.61 16.05 0.69
CA GLY A 51 -15.42 16.79 1.13
C GLY A 51 -14.15 16.30 0.42
N GLN A 52 -13.17 15.85 1.17
CA GLN A 52 -11.91 15.30 0.63
C GLN A 52 -12.02 13.84 0.18
N VAL A 53 -13.08 13.15 0.59
CA VAL A 53 -13.30 11.74 0.25
C VAL A 53 -13.82 11.63 -1.17
N LYS A 54 -13.15 10.82 -1.99
CA LYS A 54 -13.54 10.49 -3.36
C LYS A 54 -13.54 8.98 -3.55
N VAL A 55 -14.72 8.42 -3.72
CA VAL A 55 -14.93 6.98 -3.83
C VAL A 55 -15.06 6.60 -5.28
N GLY A 56 -14.24 5.66 -5.72
CA GLY A 56 -14.35 4.94 -7.00
C GLY A 56 -14.80 3.51 -6.77
N ILE A 57 -15.62 2.98 -7.68
CA ILE A 57 -16.19 1.64 -7.54
C ILE A 57 -15.84 0.80 -8.76
N GLU A 58 -15.39 -0.43 -8.53
CA GLU A 58 -15.21 -1.47 -9.54
C GLU A 58 -15.85 -2.78 -9.08
N ILE A 59 -16.04 -3.74 -9.96
CA ILE A 59 -16.81 -4.94 -9.66
C ILE A 59 -16.03 -6.22 -10.00
N CYS A 60 -15.68 -6.98 -8.96
CA CYS A 60 -15.19 -8.36 -9.03
C CYS A 60 -14.00 -8.53 -10.00
N GLU A 61 -14.25 -9.07 -11.21
CA GLU A 61 -13.25 -9.33 -12.25
C GLU A 61 -12.43 -8.10 -12.63
N ASP A 62 -12.99 -6.92 -12.46
CA ASP A 62 -12.31 -5.66 -12.78
C ASP A 62 -10.94 -5.52 -12.07
N LEU A 63 -10.78 -6.09 -10.87
CA LEU A 63 -9.50 -6.09 -10.13
C LEU A 63 -8.44 -7.02 -10.78
N TRP A 64 -8.87 -8.08 -11.48
CA TRP A 64 -7.96 -9.15 -11.92
C TRP A 64 -7.26 -8.87 -13.24
N VAL A 65 -7.67 -7.85 -13.94
CA VAL A 65 -7.11 -7.46 -15.25
C VAL A 65 -5.80 -6.68 -15.09
N PRO A 66 -4.93 -6.61 -16.12
CA PRO A 66 -3.67 -5.88 -16.06
C PRO A 66 -3.81 -4.39 -15.76
N VAL A 67 -4.88 -3.76 -16.24
CA VAL A 67 -5.20 -2.34 -15.96
C VAL A 67 -6.63 -2.28 -15.44
N PRO A 68 -6.82 -2.41 -14.12
CA PRO A 68 -8.14 -2.37 -13.51
C PRO A 68 -8.75 -0.96 -13.56
N PRO A 69 -10.09 -0.83 -13.61
CA PRO A 69 -10.77 0.46 -13.53
C PRO A 69 -10.34 1.30 -12.33
N SER A 70 -10.04 0.67 -11.20
CA SER A 70 -9.54 1.35 -10.00
C SER A 70 -8.25 2.14 -10.24
N SER A 71 -7.38 1.71 -11.18
CA SER A 71 -6.19 2.48 -11.56
C SER A 71 -6.56 3.79 -12.25
N LEU A 72 -7.55 3.78 -13.14
CA LEU A 72 -8.04 4.97 -13.83
C LEU A 72 -8.77 5.89 -12.85
N LEU A 73 -9.66 5.34 -12.04
CA LEU A 73 -10.39 6.06 -11.01
C LEU A 73 -9.46 6.75 -9.99
N ALA A 74 -8.36 6.09 -9.61
CA ALA A 74 -7.36 6.69 -8.73
C ALA A 74 -6.64 7.88 -9.38
N MET A 75 -6.29 7.76 -10.68
CA MET A 75 -5.70 8.86 -11.44
C MET A 75 -6.70 10.03 -11.67
N GLU A 76 -7.99 9.74 -11.72
CA GLU A 76 -9.08 10.73 -11.75
C GLU A 76 -9.35 11.36 -10.37
N GLY A 77 -8.71 10.85 -9.33
CA GLY A 77 -8.69 11.42 -7.99
C GLY A 77 -9.36 10.59 -6.90
N ALA A 78 -9.88 9.38 -7.20
CA ALA A 78 -10.40 8.48 -6.16
C ALA A 78 -9.30 8.16 -5.15
N ASN A 79 -9.58 8.38 -3.87
CA ASN A 79 -8.71 8.03 -2.75
C ASN A 79 -9.26 6.87 -1.90
N ILE A 80 -10.49 6.48 -2.15
CA ILE A 80 -11.07 5.22 -1.69
C ILE A 80 -11.57 4.44 -2.91
N LEU A 81 -11.14 3.20 -3.02
CA LEU A 81 -11.54 2.27 -4.07
C LEU A 81 -12.35 1.13 -3.44
N VAL A 82 -13.49 0.82 -4.02
CA VAL A 82 -14.39 -0.21 -3.51
C VAL A 82 -14.56 -1.28 -4.57
N ASN A 83 -14.43 -2.55 -4.18
CA ASN A 83 -14.71 -3.69 -5.05
C ASN A 83 -15.73 -4.62 -4.40
N ILE A 84 -16.83 -4.83 -5.08
CA ILE A 84 -17.89 -5.76 -4.68
C ILE A 84 -17.75 -7.01 -5.53
N SER A 85 -17.50 -8.14 -4.90
CA SER A 85 -17.17 -9.40 -5.56
C SER A 85 -18.13 -10.55 -5.22
N ALA A 86 -18.29 -11.47 -6.17
CA ALA A 86 -18.73 -12.84 -5.95
C ALA A 86 -17.64 -13.77 -6.50
N SER A 87 -16.46 -13.72 -5.89
CA SER A 87 -15.29 -14.48 -6.30
C SER A 87 -15.28 -15.85 -5.62
N ASN A 88 -15.28 -16.92 -6.41
CA ASN A 88 -15.24 -18.28 -5.89
C ASN A 88 -13.90 -18.58 -5.20
N GLU A 89 -13.91 -19.52 -4.27
CA GLU A 89 -12.71 -19.99 -3.58
C GLU A 89 -12.03 -21.12 -4.34
N LEU A 90 -10.70 -20.99 -4.47
CA LEU A 90 -9.80 -22.03 -4.96
C LEU A 90 -8.61 -22.15 -4.00
N ILE A 91 -7.99 -23.31 -3.94
CA ILE A 91 -6.80 -23.55 -3.10
C ILE A 91 -5.69 -22.58 -3.51
N GLY A 92 -5.19 -21.79 -2.54
CA GLY A 92 -4.12 -20.81 -2.74
C GLY A 92 -4.57 -19.45 -3.29
N LYS A 93 -5.78 -19.31 -3.82
CA LYS A 93 -6.29 -18.06 -4.41
C LYS A 93 -6.35 -16.90 -3.41
N HIS A 94 -6.69 -17.18 -2.16
CA HIS A 94 -6.81 -16.16 -1.12
C HIS A 94 -5.49 -15.39 -0.88
N HIS A 95 -4.36 -16.08 -0.82
CA HIS A 95 -3.06 -15.43 -0.64
C HIS A 95 -2.76 -14.47 -1.81
N TYR A 96 -3.05 -14.91 -3.04
CA TYR A 96 -2.89 -14.07 -4.22
C TYR A 96 -3.85 -12.87 -4.20
N LEU A 97 -5.13 -13.07 -3.86
CA LEU A 97 -6.12 -12.00 -3.75
C LEU A 97 -5.70 -10.93 -2.73
N ARG A 98 -5.26 -11.35 -1.53
CA ARG A 98 -4.76 -10.45 -0.49
C ARG A 98 -3.58 -9.61 -0.99
N SER A 99 -2.60 -10.26 -1.63
CA SER A 99 -1.45 -9.58 -2.22
C SER A 99 -1.87 -8.60 -3.32
N LEU A 100 -2.83 -8.99 -4.16
CA LEU A 100 -3.34 -8.17 -5.25
C LEU A 100 -4.03 -6.90 -4.73
N ILE A 101 -4.87 -7.03 -3.70
CA ILE A 101 -5.56 -5.90 -3.06
C ILE A 101 -4.55 -4.94 -2.43
N CYS A 102 -3.57 -5.44 -1.66
CA CYS A 102 -2.53 -4.61 -1.07
C CYS A 102 -1.70 -3.90 -2.14
N GLN A 103 -1.29 -4.60 -3.20
CA GLN A 103 -0.53 -4.01 -4.29
C GLN A 103 -1.34 -2.97 -5.07
N GLN A 104 -2.62 -3.21 -5.32
CA GLN A 104 -3.48 -2.25 -6.01
C GLN A 104 -3.69 -1.01 -5.15
N SER A 105 -3.90 -1.17 -3.84
CA SER A 105 -3.94 -0.07 -2.87
C SER A 105 -2.66 0.78 -2.91
N ALA A 106 -1.48 0.14 -2.92
CA ALA A 106 -0.18 0.83 -3.00
C ALA A 106 0.02 1.57 -4.33
N ARG A 107 -0.26 0.90 -5.45
CA ARG A 107 -0.09 1.49 -6.80
C ARG A 107 -0.99 2.68 -7.02
N CYS A 108 -2.18 2.65 -6.43
CA CYS A 108 -3.17 3.73 -6.48
C CYS A 108 -2.97 4.77 -5.39
N MET A 109 -2.09 4.55 -4.39
CA MET A 109 -1.97 5.37 -3.18
C MET A 109 -3.36 5.69 -2.61
N ALA A 110 -4.14 4.64 -2.34
CA ALA A 110 -5.55 4.73 -1.98
C ALA A 110 -5.89 3.73 -0.88
N GLY A 111 -6.98 4.00 -0.17
CA GLY A 111 -7.69 2.96 0.56
C GLY A 111 -8.39 2.02 -0.42
N TYR A 112 -8.28 0.71 -0.22
CA TYR A 112 -8.98 -0.28 -1.01
C TYR A 112 -9.87 -1.15 -0.11
N VAL A 113 -11.16 -1.15 -0.41
CA VAL A 113 -12.18 -1.87 0.35
C VAL A 113 -12.76 -2.97 -0.53
N TYR A 114 -12.55 -4.20 -0.14
CA TYR A 114 -13.02 -5.39 -0.85
C TYR A 114 -14.06 -6.13 -0.01
N ALA A 115 -15.18 -6.49 -0.63
CA ALA A 115 -16.19 -7.32 -0.02
C ALA A 115 -16.64 -8.41 -1.00
N SER A 116 -16.62 -9.67 -0.55
CA SER A 116 -17.01 -10.82 -1.37
C SER A 116 -18.25 -11.52 -0.81
N ALA A 117 -18.99 -12.14 -1.72
CA ALA A 117 -20.11 -13.02 -1.39
C ALA A 117 -19.70 -14.10 -0.38
N GLY A 118 -20.61 -14.51 0.46
CA GLY A 118 -20.41 -15.50 1.51
C GLY A 118 -21.44 -16.62 1.48
N PHE A 119 -21.63 -17.26 2.63
CA PHE A 119 -22.47 -18.46 2.78
C PHE A 119 -23.93 -18.26 2.34
N GLY A 120 -24.45 -17.05 2.43
CA GLY A 120 -25.83 -16.75 2.00
C GLY A 120 -26.04 -16.62 0.48
N GLU A 121 -24.94 -16.63 -0.30
CA GLU A 121 -25.02 -16.49 -1.75
C GLU A 121 -25.47 -17.80 -2.42
N SER A 122 -26.21 -17.66 -3.52
CA SER A 122 -26.61 -18.80 -4.36
C SER A 122 -25.40 -19.38 -5.06
N SER A 123 -25.22 -20.70 -4.96
CA SER A 123 -24.14 -21.42 -5.62
C SER A 123 -24.64 -22.72 -6.25
N THR A 124 -24.02 -23.12 -7.36
CA THR A 124 -24.16 -24.46 -7.93
C THR A 124 -22.87 -25.23 -7.73
N ASP A 125 -21.82 -24.87 -8.47
CA ASP A 125 -20.51 -25.52 -8.45
C ASP A 125 -19.47 -24.69 -7.71
N LEU A 126 -19.85 -23.53 -7.15
CA LEU A 126 -18.95 -22.55 -6.55
C LEU A 126 -19.11 -22.49 -5.04
N VAL A 127 -18.03 -22.13 -4.37
CA VAL A 127 -18.02 -21.86 -2.93
C VAL A 127 -17.49 -20.44 -2.70
N PHE A 128 -18.17 -19.68 -1.84
CA PHE A 128 -17.83 -18.32 -1.48
C PHE A 128 -17.42 -18.24 0.00
N ALA A 129 -16.35 -17.53 0.29
CA ALA A 129 -15.79 -17.46 1.65
C ALA A 129 -16.32 -16.32 2.52
N GLY A 130 -16.97 -15.32 1.93
CA GLY A 130 -17.45 -14.13 2.66
C GLY A 130 -16.32 -13.24 3.13
N ASN A 131 -15.29 -13.06 2.32
CA ASN A 131 -14.10 -12.34 2.72
C ASN A 131 -14.26 -10.82 2.56
N GLY A 132 -13.98 -10.07 3.64
CA GLY A 132 -13.84 -8.61 3.64
C GLY A 132 -12.39 -8.23 3.90
N ILE A 133 -11.83 -7.32 3.09
CA ILE A 133 -10.44 -6.86 3.21
C ILE A 133 -10.42 -5.34 3.09
N ILE A 134 -9.70 -4.66 3.98
CA ILE A 134 -9.40 -3.24 3.90
C ILE A 134 -7.88 -3.06 3.89
N ALA A 135 -7.39 -2.37 2.86
CA ALA A 135 -5.97 -2.03 2.73
C ALA A 135 -5.79 -0.53 2.47
N GLU A 136 -4.68 0.03 2.89
CA GLU A 136 -4.29 1.43 2.69
C GLU A 136 -2.83 1.50 2.25
N ASN A 137 -2.59 2.08 1.09
CA ASN A 137 -1.23 2.30 0.56
C ASN A 137 -0.30 1.07 0.69
N GLY A 138 -0.83 -0.11 0.38
CA GLY A 138 -0.10 -1.38 0.43
C GLY A 138 -0.16 -2.13 1.76
N THR A 139 -0.61 -1.49 2.82
CA THR A 139 -0.73 -2.11 4.13
C THR A 139 -2.11 -2.72 4.32
N LEU A 140 -2.18 -3.97 4.74
CA LEU A 140 -3.42 -4.59 5.19
C LEU A 140 -3.81 -3.96 6.52
N LEU A 141 -5.01 -3.35 6.58
CA LEU A 141 -5.54 -2.79 7.82
C LEU A 141 -6.38 -3.81 8.58
N GLU A 142 -7.35 -4.42 7.88
CA GLU A 142 -8.26 -5.39 8.47
C GLU A 142 -8.69 -6.44 7.45
N GLU A 143 -8.99 -7.63 7.97
CA GLU A 143 -9.47 -8.76 7.19
C GLU A 143 -10.45 -9.60 8.01
N SER A 144 -11.59 -9.98 7.39
CA SER A 144 -12.54 -10.87 8.05
C SER A 144 -12.10 -12.34 8.02
N PRO A 145 -12.50 -13.15 9.00
CA PRO A 145 -12.43 -14.61 8.89
C PRO A 145 -13.15 -15.10 7.63
N ARG A 146 -12.65 -16.17 7.04
CA ARG A 146 -13.27 -16.82 5.87
C ARG A 146 -14.14 -18.01 6.28
N PHE A 147 -15.08 -18.37 5.41
CA PHE A 147 -15.95 -19.55 5.57
C PHE A 147 -16.84 -19.50 6.81
N THR A 148 -17.19 -18.31 7.28
CA THR A 148 -18.19 -18.16 8.34
C THR A 148 -19.58 -18.23 7.76
N MET A 149 -20.49 -18.81 8.53
CA MET A 149 -21.92 -18.92 8.16
C MET A 149 -22.74 -17.74 8.66
N GLN A 150 -22.11 -16.78 9.30
CA GLN A 150 -22.72 -15.58 9.87
C GLN A 150 -22.27 -14.34 9.12
N GLU A 151 -23.11 -13.31 9.16
CA GLU A 151 -22.77 -11.98 8.66
C GLU A 151 -21.54 -11.43 9.38
N GLN A 152 -20.70 -10.72 8.66
CA GLN A 152 -19.49 -10.13 9.16
C GLN A 152 -19.42 -8.65 8.82
N LEU A 153 -18.90 -7.87 9.75
CA LEU A 153 -18.58 -6.46 9.54
C LEU A 153 -17.10 -6.23 9.82
N VAL A 154 -16.41 -5.67 8.83
CA VAL A 154 -15.01 -5.26 8.94
C VAL A 154 -14.96 -3.74 8.96
N ILE A 155 -14.27 -3.17 9.93
CA ILE A 155 -14.18 -1.71 10.12
C ILE A 155 -12.73 -1.32 10.29
N SER A 156 -12.31 -0.26 9.59
CA SER A 156 -11.03 0.40 9.80
C SER A 156 -11.12 1.86 9.35
N GLU A 157 -10.12 2.66 9.73
CA GLU A 157 -9.98 4.04 9.30
C GLU A 157 -8.94 4.15 8.19
N ILE A 158 -9.21 5.03 7.20
CA ILE A 158 -8.30 5.33 6.09
C ILE A 158 -7.85 6.79 6.23
N ASP A 159 -6.54 7.02 6.25
CA ASP A 159 -5.93 8.35 6.36
C ASP A 159 -5.88 9.05 5.00
N ILE A 160 -6.94 9.77 4.67
CA ILE A 160 -7.08 10.48 3.40
C ILE A 160 -6.03 11.59 3.25
N GLU A 161 -5.67 12.28 4.33
CA GLU A 161 -4.70 13.38 4.28
C GLU A 161 -3.29 12.87 3.98
N ASN A 162 -2.91 11.77 4.61
CA ASN A 162 -1.64 11.12 4.32
C ASN A 162 -1.56 10.61 2.87
N LEU A 163 -2.61 9.95 2.38
CA LEU A 163 -2.69 9.48 0.99
C LEU A 163 -2.57 10.64 -0.02
N GLN A 164 -3.19 11.78 0.27
CA GLN A 164 -3.10 12.97 -0.58
C GLN A 164 -1.69 13.57 -0.56
N SER A 165 -1.05 13.61 0.61
CA SER A 165 0.34 14.06 0.76
C SER A 165 1.30 13.21 -0.07
N ASP A 166 1.18 11.89 0.02
CA ASP A 166 1.99 10.94 -0.76
C ASP A 166 1.82 11.14 -2.27
N ARG A 167 0.59 11.34 -2.73
CA ARG A 167 0.31 11.62 -4.14
C ARG A 167 0.91 12.95 -4.62
N GLN A 168 0.92 13.98 -3.79
CA GLN A 168 1.50 15.28 -4.13
C GLN A 168 3.03 15.21 -4.27
N ILE A 169 3.68 14.40 -3.46
CA ILE A 169 5.13 14.20 -3.50
C ILE A 169 5.53 13.32 -4.69
N ASN A 170 4.67 12.36 -5.08
CA ASN A 170 4.95 11.42 -6.15
C ASN A 170 4.63 12.00 -7.53
N THR A 171 5.63 12.64 -8.14
CA THR A 171 5.47 13.26 -9.47
C THR A 171 5.14 12.26 -10.58
N SER A 172 5.57 10.99 -10.45
CA SER A 172 5.27 9.94 -11.44
C SER A 172 3.79 9.58 -11.45
N PHE A 173 3.14 9.56 -10.28
CA PHE A 173 1.69 9.36 -10.17
C PHE A 173 0.93 10.48 -10.87
N MET A 174 1.33 11.73 -10.62
CA MET A 174 0.70 12.91 -11.23
C MET A 174 0.87 12.94 -12.76
N HIS A 175 2.04 12.58 -13.27
CA HIS A 175 2.28 12.49 -14.72
C HIS A 175 1.44 11.37 -15.36
N GLY A 176 1.29 10.20 -14.71
CA GLY A 176 0.42 9.13 -15.17
C GLY A 176 -1.02 9.60 -15.32
N ALA A 177 -1.53 10.34 -14.33
CA ALA A 177 -2.87 10.93 -14.38
C ALA A 177 -3.05 11.87 -15.59
N SER A 178 -2.08 12.75 -15.87
CA SER A 178 -2.17 13.72 -16.96
C SER A 178 -2.12 13.09 -18.36
N THR A 179 -1.51 11.91 -18.52
CA THR A 179 -1.31 11.27 -19.83
C THR A 179 -2.40 10.27 -20.20
N LEU A 180 -3.07 9.67 -19.22
CA LEU A 180 -4.03 8.57 -19.44
C LEU A 180 -5.50 9.03 -19.36
N LEU A 181 -5.78 10.24 -18.90
CA LEU A 181 -7.14 10.75 -18.77
C LEU A 181 -7.70 11.15 -20.15
N GLY A 182 -8.37 10.19 -20.79
CA GLY A 182 -9.11 10.40 -22.04
C GLY A 182 -10.63 10.32 -21.90
N GLY A 183 -11.12 9.97 -20.69
CA GLY A 183 -12.55 9.82 -20.39
C GLY A 183 -13.11 11.03 -19.63
N GLU A 184 -14.40 11.30 -19.83
CA GLU A 184 -15.12 12.32 -19.06
C GLU A 184 -15.57 11.71 -17.73
N THR A 185 -14.89 12.08 -16.62
CA THR A 185 -15.25 11.67 -15.26
C THR A 185 -16.48 12.43 -14.79
N ILE A 186 -17.48 11.72 -14.32
CA ILE A 186 -18.68 12.30 -13.72
C ILE A 186 -18.53 12.31 -12.21
N THR A 187 -18.49 13.50 -11.61
CA THR A 187 -18.43 13.66 -10.16
C THR A 187 -19.83 13.79 -9.57
N ILE A 188 -20.14 12.96 -8.60
CA ILE A 188 -21.44 12.87 -7.94
C ILE A 188 -21.28 13.22 -6.46
N PRO A 189 -21.72 14.39 -6.00
CA PRO A 189 -21.61 14.76 -4.61
C PRO A 189 -22.63 13.97 -3.75
N PHE A 190 -22.19 13.60 -2.52
CA PHE A 190 -23.07 13.07 -1.49
C PHE A 190 -22.71 13.68 -0.14
N ALA A 191 -23.67 13.61 0.79
CA ALA A 191 -23.44 14.08 2.15
C ALA A 191 -23.11 12.90 3.07
N LEU A 192 -22.07 13.05 3.87
CA LEU A 192 -21.85 12.23 5.06
C LEU A 192 -22.47 12.94 6.25
N SER A 193 -23.07 12.17 7.17
CA SER A 193 -23.52 12.72 8.44
C SER A 193 -22.29 13.15 9.26
N GLU A 194 -22.30 14.40 9.73
CA GLU A 194 -21.25 14.86 10.64
C GLU A 194 -21.38 14.10 11.97
N ASN A 195 -20.36 13.31 12.29
CA ASN A 195 -20.24 12.76 13.63
C ASN A 195 -19.74 13.87 14.56
N SER A 196 -20.59 14.32 15.47
CA SER A 196 -20.28 15.36 16.47
C SER A 196 -19.31 14.88 17.58
N GLY A 197 -18.86 13.63 17.55
CA GLY A 197 -17.89 13.05 18.50
C GLY A 197 -16.46 13.03 18.00
N GLN A 198 -15.50 13.05 18.93
CA GLN A 198 -14.11 12.74 18.53
C GLN A 198 -14.06 11.29 18.02
N PRO A 199 -13.52 11.05 16.82
CA PRO A 199 -13.38 9.69 16.29
C PRO A 199 -12.42 8.90 17.20
N VAL A 200 -12.87 7.71 17.59
CA VAL A 200 -12.01 6.74 18.28
C VAL A 200 -11.43 5.84 17.19
N LEU A 201 -10.10 5.85 17.02
CA LEU A 201 -9.44 4.97 16.07
C LEU A 201 -9.58 3.52 16.52
N THR A 202 -10.01 2.66 15.61
CA THR A 202 -10.07 1.21 15.83
C THR A 202 -8.79 0.51 15.40
N ARG A 203 -8.06 1.09 14.43
CA ARG A 203 -6.78 0.57 13.97
C ARG A 203 -5.63 0.92 14.93
N SER A 204 -4.67 0.04 15.05
CA SER A 204 -3.42 0.34 15.75
C SER A 204 -2.50 1.19 14.87
N VAL A 205 -1.90 2.22 15.46
CA VAL A 205 -0.85 3.03 14.82
C VAL A 205 0.48 2.60 15.43
N ASP A 206 1.44 2.23 14.59
CA ASP A 206 2.77 1.85 15.05
C ASP A 206 3.48 3.09 15.65
N PRO A 207 3.78 3.10 16.97
CA PRO A 207 4.46 4.22 17.59
C PRO A 207 5.93 4.35 17.18
N HIS A 208 6.47 3.31 16.51
CA HIS A 208 7.88 3.25 16.09
C HIS A 208 8.01 2.84 14.60
N PRO A 209 7.46 3.62 13.66
CA PRO A 209 7.36 3.22 12.25
C PRO A 209 8.73 3.03 11.56
N PHE A 210 9.79 3.60 12.14
CA PHE A 210 11.16 3.48 11.61
C PHE A 210 11.99 2.39 12.26
N THR A 211 11.46 1.72 13.28
CA THR A 211 12.17 0.65 13.99
C THR A 211 11.70 -0.71 13.51
N PRO A 212 12.56 -1.51 12.86
CA PRO A 212 12.18 -2.86 12.47
C PRO A 212 11.71 -3.68 13.67
N SER A 213 10.64 -4.45 13.49
CA SER A 213 10.05 -5.28 14.55
C SER A 213 9.49 -6.59 13.98
N GLY A 214 9.14 -7.51 14.87
CA GLY A 214 8.52 -8.80 14.52
C GLY A 214 9.45 -9.74 13.76
N ASP A 215 8.88 -10.67 12.99
CA ASP A 215 9.59 -11.74 12.30
C ASP A 215 10.58 -11.24 11.25
N ALA A 216 10.33 -10.06 10.68
CA ALA A 216 11.20 -9.42 9.70
C ALA A 216 12.35 -8.60 10.31
N LEU A 217 12.49 -8.52 11.65
CA LEU A 217 13.49 -7.70 12.33
C LEU A 217 14.90 -7.98 11.83
N LYS A 218 15.28 -9.26 11.80
CA LYS A 218 16.64 -9.67 11.40
C LYS A 218 16.93 -9.28 9.95
N GLU A 219 16.02 -9.61 9.04
CA GLU A 219 16.16 -9.33 7.61
C GLU A 219 16.27 -7.83 7.35
N ARG A 220 15.40 -7.04 7.96
CA ARG A 220 15.42 -5.57 7.81
C ARG A 220 16.67 -4.92 8.41
N CYS A 221 17.12 -5.37 9.58
CA CYS A 221 18.37 -4.88 10.16
C CYS A 221 19.58 -5.20 9.28
N GLU A 222 19.61 -6.42 8.73
CA GLU A 222 20.66 -6.84 7.80
C GLU A 222 20.63 -6.02 6.51
N GLU A 223 19.46 -5.78 5.94
CA GLU A 223 19.27 -4.92 4.76
C GLU A 223 19.74 -3.48 5.02
N ILE A 224 19.32 -2.86 6.12
CA ILE A 224 19.76 -1.52 6.54
C ILE A 224 21.29 -1.45 6.62
N PHE A 225 21.90 -2.48 7.19
CA PHE A 225 23.35 -2.54 7.33
C PHE A 225 24.05 -2.68 5.97
N GLN A 226 23.57 -3.57 5.11
CA GLN A 226 24.13 -3.80 3.77
C GLN A 226 23.98 -2.57 2.87
N ILE A 227 22.89 -1.82 2.96
CA ILE A 227 22.72 -0.56 2.22
C ILE A 227 23.83 0.43 2.58
N GLN A 228 24.16 0.58 3.86
CA GLN A 228 25.21 1.47 4.33
C GLN A 228 26.60 0.99 3.87
N VAL A 229 26.88 -0.31 3.99
CA VAL A 229 28.14 -0.92 3.53
C VAL A 229 28.33 -0.71 2.03
N ALA A 230 27.32 -1.00 1.22
CA ALA A 230 27.37 -0.83 -0.24
C ALA A 230 27.57 0.66 -0.63
N GLY A 231 26.88 1.57 0.06
CA GLY A 231 27.04 3.00 -0.15
C GLY A 231 28.46 3.49 0.13
N LEU A 232 29.03 3.09 1.26
CA LEU A 232 30.40 3.45 1.64
C LEU A 232 31.43 2.79 0.70
N ALA A 233 31.24 1.51 0.36
CA ALA A 233 32.11 0.81 -0.56
C ALA A 233 32.21 1.53 -1.91
N LYS A 234 31.06 1.96 -2.46
CA LYS A 234 31.04 2.71 -3.71
C LYS A 234 31.81 4.02 -3.61
N ARG A 235 31.74 4.73 -2.50
CA ARG A 235 32.50 5.98 -2.27
C ARG A 235 34.01 5.71 -2.21
N ILE A 236 34.44 4.73 -1.41
CA ILE A 236 35.85 4.35 -1.26
C ILE A 236 36.45 3.96 -2.62
N VAL A 237 35.80 3.11 -3.40
CA VAL A 237 36.25 2.71 -4.74
C VAL A 237 36.30 3.92 -5.66
N HIS A 238 35.30 4.77 -5.69
CA HIS A 238 35.27 5.93 -6.58
C HIS A 238 36.34 6.97 -6.28
N THR A 239 36.62 7.21 -4.99
CA THR A 239 37.67 8.17 -4.58
C THR A 239 39.07 7.58 -4.53
N HIS A 240 39.21 6.26 -4.80
CA HIS A 240 40.47 5.53 -4.66
C HIS A 240 41.09 5.64 -3.26
N SER A 241 40.26 5.82 -2.24
CA SER A 241 40.70 5.92 -0.85
C SER A 241 41.18 4.59 -0.34
N ARG A 242 42.32 4.58 0.37
CA ARG A 242 42.90 3.39 0.98
C ARG A 242 42.78 3.35 2.49
N THR A 243 42.38 4.45 3.08
CA THR A 243 42.22 4.62 4.54
C THR A 243 40.89 5.27 4.83
N ALA A 244 40.32 4.96 5.99
CA ALA A 244 39.16 5.64 6.55
C ALA A 244 39.50 6.15 7.95
N VAL A 245 39.01 7.32 8.28
CA VAL A 245 39.12 7.90 9.63
C VAL A 245 37.72 8.00 10.23
N VAL A 246 37.53 7.39 11.39
CA VAL A 246 36.24 7.38 12.09
C VAL A 246 36.39 8.04 13.46
N GLY A 247 35.63 9.09 13.71
CA GLY A 247 35.56 9.72 15.02
C GLY A 247 34.71 8.85 15.98
N ILE A 248 35.31 8.34 17.03
CA ILE A 248 34.69 7.44 17.98
C ILE A 248 34.34 8.22 19.26
N SER A 249 33.06 8.46 19.48
CA SER A 249 32.58 9.15 20.68
C SER A 249 32.25 8.20 21.84
N GLY A 250 32.22 6.89 21.58
CA GLY A 250 31.75 5.87 22.52
C GLY A 250 30.22 5.75 22.60
N GLY A 251 29.48 6.43 21.70
CA GLY A 251 28.04 6.31 21.52
C GLY A 251 27.65 5.37 20.40
N LEU A 252 26.37 5.05 20.27
CA LEU A 252 25.84 4.08 19.29
C LEU A 252 26.11 4.49 17.84
N ASP A 253 25.98 5.77 17.48
CA ASP A 253 26.14 6.24 16.11
C ASP A 253 27.58 6.02 15.61
N SER A 254 28.56 6.37 16.43
CA SER A 254 29.98 6.17 16.09
C SER A 254 30.36 4.69 16.06
N THR A 255 29.75 3.89 16.92
CA THR A 255 29.91 2.42 16.91
C THR A 255 29.35 1.82 15.61
N LEU A 256 28.16 2.20 15.21
CA LEU A 256 27.57 1.76 13.95
C LEU A 256 28.42 2.19 12.75
N ALA A 257 28.89 3.46 12.74
CA ALA A 257 29.76 3.94 11.68
C ALA A 257 31.07 3.14 11.59
N LEU A 258 31.66 2.75 12.71
CA LEU A 258 32.84 1.89 12.74
C LEU A 258 32.54 0.50 12.19
N LEU A 259 31.45 -0.13 12.63
CA LEU A 259 31.05 -1.47 12.14
C LEU A 259 30.80 -1.47 10.64
N VAL A 260 30.08 -0.47 10.10
CA VAL A 260 29.85 -0.31 8.67
C VAL A 260 31.17 -0.14 7.93
N THR A 261 32.13 0.64 8.49
CA THR A 261 33.46 0.84 7.89
C THR A 261 34.25 -0.47 7.87
N VAL A 262 34.26 -1.22 8.97
CA VAL A 262 34.96 -2.52 9.04
C VAL A 262 34.40 -3.50 8.01
N MET A 263 33.09 -3.66 7.94
CA MET A 263 32.46 -4.56 6.98
C MET A 263 32.68 -4.11 5.52
N THR A 264 32.76 -2.82 5.30
CA THR A 264 33.10 -2.27 3.97
C THR A 264 34.53 -2.61 3.56
N PHE A 265 35.50 -2.47 4.47
CA PHE A 265 36.89 -2.80 4.22
C PHE A 265 37.08 -4.31 3.98
N ASP A 266 36.42 -5.14 4.76
CA ASP A 266 36.38 -6.58 4.56
C ASP A 266 35.83 -6.95 3.17
N ALA A 267 34.71 -6.35 2.77
CA ALA A 267 34.06 -6.57 1.48
C ALA A 267 34.95 -6.14 0.29
N LEU A 268 35.76 -5.10 0.47
CA LEU A 268 36.67 -4.59 -0.52
C LEU A 268 38.08 -5.25 -0.45
N ASN A 269 38.29 -6.19 0.48
CA ASN A 269 39.60 -6.79 0.77
C ASN A 269 40.69 -5.76 1.10
N ILE A 270 40.32 -4.68 1.78
CA ILE A 270 41.23 -3.67 2.32
C ILE A 270 41.55 -4.06 3.77
N PRO A 271 42.83 -4.07 4.17
CA PRO A 271 43.21 -4.43 5.53
C PRO A 271 42.58 -3.51 6.58
N ARG A 272 42.07 -4.09 7.65
CA ARG A 272 41.40 -3.33 8.74
C ARG A 272 42.33 -2.33 9.45
N ASN A 273 43.66 -2.54 9.43
CA ASN A 273 44.63 -1.58 9.96
C ASN A 273 44.72 -0.27 9.15
N GLN A 274 43.98 -0.16 8.08
CA GLN A 274 43.78 1.09 7.33
C GLN A 274 42.60 1.90 7.85
N ILE A 275 41.87 1.41 8.88
CA ILE A 275 40.82 2.13 9.57
C ILE A 275 41.45 2.80 10.81
N LEU A 276 41.38 4.11 10.86
CA LEU A 276 41.86 4.90 11.98
C LEU A 276 40.69 5.36 12.85
N GLY A 277 40.54 4.75 14.04
CA GLY A 277 39.63 5.23 15.04
C GLY A 277 40.27 6.38 15.81
N ILE A 278 39.57 7.51 15.95
CA ILE A 278 40.05 8.68 16.69
C ILE A 278 38.99 9.07 17.72
N THR A 279 39.40 9.11 19.00
CA THR A 279 38.59 9.72 20.06
C THR A 279 39.14 11.07 20.45
N MET A 280 38.23 12.02 20.68
CA MET A 280 38.58 13.40 21.08
C MET A 280 37.81 13.76 22.37
N PRO A 281 38.30 13.32 23.54
CA PRO A 281 37.61 13.61 24.79
C PRO A 281 37.63 15.11 25.07
N GLY A 282 36.47 15.68 25.44
CA GLY A 282 36.30 17.06 25.85
C GLY A 282 35.79 17.15 27.29
N PHE A 283 35.55 18.35 27.78
CA PHE A 283 35.09 18.59 29.16
C PHE A 283 33.74 17.94 29.52
N GLY A 284 32.91 17.62 28.51
CA GLY A 284 31.63 16.94 28.68
C GLY A 284 31.68 15.43 28.49
N THR A 285 32.85 14.86 28.21
CA THR A 285 32.99 13.41 28.00
C THR A 285 32.92 12.69 29.33
N THR A 286 32.00 11.73 29.47
CA THR A 286 31.90 10.91 30.68
C THR A 286 32.93 9.77 30.63
N ASP A 287 33.35 9.27 31.80
CA ASP A 287 34.28 8.15 31.89
C ASP A 287 33.77 6.91 31.11
N ARG A 288 32.46 6.67 31.16
CA ARG A 288 31.83 5.57 30.43
C ARG A 288 32.00 5.71 28.93
N THR A 289 31.71 6.86 28.34
CA THR A 289 31.82 7.09 26.90
C THR A 289 33.26 7.08 26.44
N TYR A 290 34.20 7.59 27.27
CA TYR A 290 35.61 7.53 27.01
C TYR A 290 36.14 6.07 26.98
N THR A 291 35.81 5.30 28.02
CA THR A 291 36.17 3.87 28.07
C THR A 291 35.63 3.09 26.90
N ASN A 292 34.33 3.26 26.58
CA ASN A 292 33.73 2.63 25.40
C ASN A 292 34.46 2.98 24.09
N ALA A 293 34.86 4.24 23.94
CA ALA A 293 35.60 4.67 22.75
C ALA A 293 36.98 4.02 22.67
N CYS A 294 37.71 3.93 23.77
CA CYS A 294 39.01 3.28 23.82
C CYS A 294 38.94 1.77 23.58
N ASP A 295 37.89 1.11 24.08
CA ASP A 295 37.68 -0.34 23.88
C ASP A 295 37.29 -0.69 22.44
N LEU A 296 36.71 0.27 21.69
CA LEU A 296 36.32 0.10 20.29
C LEU A 296 37.45 0.36 19.31
N ILE A 297 38.45 1.18 19.66
CA ILE A 297 39.60 1.53 18.84
C ILE A 297 40.69 0.45 18.91
#